data_f28f97433932bf69050698fa96a6a427
#
_entry.id   f28f97433932bf69050698fa96a6a427
#
_cell.length_a   1.000
_cell.length_b   1.000
_cell.length_c   1.000
_cell.angle_alpha   90.00
_cell.angle_beta   90.00
_cell.angle_gamma   90.00
#
_symmetry.space_group_name_H-M   'P 1'
#
loop_
_entity.id
_entity.type
_entity.pdbx_description
1 polymer ?
#
loop_
_entity_poly.entity_id
_entity_poly.type
_entity_poly.pdbx_seq_one_letter_code
_entity_poly.pdbx_strand_id
1 'polypeptide(L)'
;MNAKALVLLLLFPVTALAQGFAGLGSEAEDFALPIPGTALEFPADHGAHPAYRIEWWYLTANMTGPDGTPYGLQWTLFRSALAPRDGEGWETPQLWMGHAAVTTPGSHHVAERLARGGIGQAGVQADPFSAWIDDWVMEGPDFDTLRLTASGSDFAYDVQLRASGPLVRHGQDGYSVKSGAGQASYYYSQPFFNLSGTLSLPDGDVPVTGTAWLDREWSSQPLAEDQQGWDWFSLSFDDGSKLMGFVLRGASDYTSATWIAADGQATPFPMAPSLPRRCLVTAWPDGKCRRHGRSACPRRVWR
;
A
#
# COMPACT_ATOMS: atom_id res chain seq x y z
N MET A 1 -38.81 -37.11 45.15
CA MET A 1 -38.40 -37.40 43.78
C MET A 1 -37.91 -36.14 43.16
N ASN A 2 -36.58 -35.99 43.02
CA ASN A 2 -35.96 -34.78 42.52
C ASN A 2 -35.68 -34.88 41.03
N ALA A 3 -36.43 -34.12 40.21
CA ALA A 3 -36.17 -33.97 38.80
C ALA A 3 -35.05 -32.93 38.59
N LYS A 4 -33.87 -33.37 38.24
CA LYS A 4 -32.77 -32.50 37.80
C LYS A 4 -33.05 -32.13 36.32
N ALA A 5 -33.45 -30.90 36.10
CA ALA A 5 -33.51 -30.34 34.74
C ALA A 5 -32.08 -30.12 34.24
N LEU A 6 -31.67 -30.88 33.23
CA LEU A 6 -30.43 -30.73 32.48
C LEU A 6 -30.68 -29.65 31.41
N VAL A 7 -30.17 -28.43 31.68
CA VAL A 7 -30.14 -27.36 30.67
C VAL A 7 -28.98 -27.64 29.72
N LEU A 8 -29.32 -28.15 28.52
CA LEU A 8 -28.37 -28.32 27.44
C LEU A 8 -28.15 -26.96 26.80
N LEU A 9 -27.04 -26.27 27.15
CA LEU A 9 -26.58 -25.06 26.46
C LEU A 9 -26.05 -25.49 25.08
N LEU A 10 -26.85 -25.32 24.04
CA LEU A 10 -26.41 -25.43 22.65
C LEU A 10 -25.50 -24.25 22.34
N LEU A 11 -24.19 -24.44 22.46
CA LEU A 11 -23.18 -23.58 21.88
C LEU A 11 -23.27 -23.69 20.36
N PHE A 12 -24.06 -22.83 19.74
CA PHE A 12 -23.90 -22.59 18.30
C PHE A 12 -22.49 -21.99 18.09
N PRO A 13 -21.67 -22.59 17.22
CA PRO A 13 -20.45 -21.92 16.80
C PRO A 13 -20.88 -20.66 16.05
N VAL A 14 -20.75 -19.50 16.68
CA VAL A 14 -20.75 -18.24 15.97
C VAL A 14 -19.50 -18.32 15.09
N THR A 15 -19.67 -18.58 13.81
CA THR A 15 -18.61 -18.40 12.84
C THR A 15 -18.22 -16.93 12.92
N ALA A 16 -17.13 -16.63 13.63
CA ALA A 16 -16.48 -15.35 13.52
C ALA A 16 -16.02 -15.25 12.06
N LEU A 17 -16.81 -14.57 11.24
CA LEU A 17 -16.36 -14.12 9.94
C LEU A 17 -15.16 -13.23 10.26
N ALA A 18 -13.97 -13.70 9.93
CA ALA A 18 -12.78 -12.88 10.01
C ALA A 18 -13.05 -11.68 9.12
N GLN A 19 -13.29 -10.53 9.75
CA GLN A 19 -13.35 -9.26 9.02
C GLN A 19 -12.01 -9.11 8.33
N GLY A 20 -12.03 -8.99 7.01
CA GLY A 20 -10.82 -8.87 6.21
C GLY A 20 -9.94 -7.73 6.74
N PHE A 21 -8.65 -7.83 6.48
CA PHE A 21 -7.63 -6.85 6.86
C PHE A 21 -8.10 -5.41 6.55
N ALA A 22 -7.96 -4.51 7.52
CA ALA A 22 -8.36 -3.10 7.45
C ALA A 22 -9.86 -2.85 7.12
N GLY A 23 -10.74 -3.78 7.39
CA GLY A 23 -12.18 -3.63 7.12
C GLY A 23 -12.56 -3.78 5.64
N LEU A 24 -11.67 -4.28 4.79
CA LEU A 24 -11.88 -4.45 3.35
C LEU A 24 -13.03 -5.40 2.98
N GLY A 25 -13.48 -6.25 3.91
CA GLY A 25 -14.58 -7.19 3.69
C GLY A 25 -15.93 -6.75 4.28
N SER A 26 -16.07 -5.53 4.78
CA SER A 26 -17.30 -5.05 5.40
C SER A 26 -18.06 -4.05 4.53
N GLU A 27 -19.39 -4.08 4.60
CA GLU A 27 -20.26 -3.12 3.91
C GLU A 27 -19.92 -1.68 4.33
N ALA A 28 -20.05 -0.77 3.38
CA ALA A 28 -19.69 0.64 3.52
C ALA A 28 -20.89 1.52 3.17
N GLU A 29 -22.08 1.16 3.66
CA GLU A 29 -23.28 2.00 3.54
C GLU A 29 -22.98 3.39 4.11
N ASP A 30 -23.51 4.42 3.48
CA ASP A 30 -23.33 5.84 3.81
C ASP A 30 -21.96 6.47 3.45
N PHE A 31 -20.95 5.71 3.07
CA PHE A 31 -19.67 6.28 2.64
C PHE A 31 -19.68 6.73 1.18
N ALA A 32 -18.88 7.74 0.86
CA ALA A 32 -18.70 8.18 -0.52
C ALA A 32 -18.06 7.06 -1.36
N LEU A 33 -18.49 6.94 -2.61
CA LEU A 33 -17.92 5.99 -3.57
C LEU A 33 -17.08 6.73 -4.60
N PRO A 34 -15.99 6.13 -5.09
CA PRO A 34 -15.24 6.67 -6.22
C PRO A 34 -16.12 6.83 -7.46
N ILE A 35 -16.04 7.98 -8.11
CA ILE A 35 -16.84 8.35 -9.30
C ILE A 35 -15.89 8.51 -10.49
N PRO A 36 -16.16 7.86 -11.64
CA PRO A 36 -15.36 8.05 -12.84
C PRO A 36 -15.31 9.52 -13.28
N GLY A 37 -14.13 9.99 -13.70
CA GLY A 37 -13.95 11.35 -14.21
C GLY A 37 -13.78 12.42 -13.13
N THR A 38 -13.75 12.06 -11.85
CA THR A 38 -13.35 12.98 -10.79
C THR A 38 -11.86 13.29 -10.92
N ALA A 39 -11.51 14.56 -11.02
CA ALA A 39 -10.13 15.01 -11.04
C ALA A 39 -9.50 14.91 -9.64
N LEU A 40 -8.26 14.46 -9.56
CA LEU A 40 -7.47 14.55 -8.34
C LEU A 40 -6.88 15.96 -8.21
N GLU A 41 -6.99 16.55 -7.02
CA GLU A 41 -6.57 17.92 -6.72
C GLU A 41 -5.40 17.93 -5.74
N PHE A 42 -4.23 18.41 -6.18
CA PHE A 42 -3.05 18.51 -5.34
C PHE A 42 -2.82 19.96 -4.88
N PRO A 43 -2.40 20.18 -3.62
CA PRO A 43 -1.94 19.19 -2.63
C PRO A 43 -3.06 18.51 -1.83
N ALA A 44 -4.33 18.90 -1.98
CA ALA A 44 -5.43 18.45 -1.11
C ALA A 44 -5.52 16.91 -0.99
N ASP A 45 -5.41 16.21 -2.10
CA ASP A 45 -5.52 14.73 -2.15
C ASP A 45 -4.28 13.98 -1.63
N HIS A 46 -3.24 14.71 -1.15
CA HIS A 46 -2.21 14.10 -0.31
C HIS A 46 -2.72 13.84 1.11
N GLY A 47 -3.74 14.56 1.54
CA GLY A 47 -4.38 14.49 2.84
C GLY A 47 -5.32 13.29 3.03
N ALA A 48 -6.03 13.28 4.15
CA ALA A 48 -7.03 12.27 4.48
C ALA A 48 -8.41 12.61 3.88
N HIS A 49 -9.15 11.56 3.49
CA HIS A 49 -10.49 11.65 2.90
C HIS A 49 -11.55 11.00 3.81
N PRO A 50 -11.99 11.64 4.90
CA PRO A 50 -12.85 11.03 5.92
C PRO A 50 -14.22 10.58 5.41
N ALA A 51 -14.66 11.09 4.25
CA ALA A 51 -15.88 10.62 3.59
C ALA A 51 -15.75 9.20 3.01
N TYR A 52 -14.52 8.71 2.84
CA TYR A 52 -14.23 7.36 2.35
C TYR A 52 -13.86 6.44 3.51
N ARG A 53 -14.17 5.15 3.34
CA ARG A 53 -14.01 4.16 4.40
C ARG A 53 -12.57 3.77 4.69
N ILE A 54 -11.77 3.54 3.64
CA ILE A 54 -10.39 3.05 3.74
C ILE A 54 -9.46 3.90 2.91
N GLU A 55 -8.24 4.02 3.40
CA GLU A 55 -7.23 4.86 2.78
C GLU A 55 -5.84 4.45 3.26
N TRP A 56 -4.84 4.57 2.40
CA TRP A 56 -3.47 4.29 2.79
C TRP A 56 -2.43 5.15 2.06
N TRP A 57 -1.32 5.32 2.76
CA TRP A 57 -0.04 5.84 2.31
C TRP A 57 0.94 4.70 2.43
N TYR A 58 1.41 4.15 1.32
CA TYR A 58 2.23 2.95 1.30
C TYR A 58 3.54 3.21 0.58
N LEU A 59 4.66 3.18 1.31
CA LEU A 59 5.99 3.38 0.77
C LEU A 59 6.78 2.09 0.80
N THR A 60 7.41 1.78 -0.32
CA THR A 60 8.41 0.73 -0.44
C THR A 60 9.69 1.29 -1.03
N ALA A 61 10.85 0.78 -0.59
CA ALA A 61 12.13 1.19 -1.13
C ALA A 61 13.07 0.00 -1.32
N ASN A 62 13.87 0.09 -2.40
CA ASN A 62 15.01 -0.77 -2.66
C ASN A 62 16.28 0.06 -2.45
N MET A 63 17.14 -0.40 -1.56
CA MET A 63 18.31 0.35 -1.10
C MET A 63 19.57 -0.52 -1.16
N THR A 64 20.70 0.14 -1.16
CA THR A 64 22.01 -0.49 -1.15
C THR A 64 22.92 0.19 -0.12
N GLY A 65 23.61 -0.61 0.67
CA GLY A 65 24.64 -0.18 1.59
C GLY A 65 25.97 0.10 0.88
N PRO A 66 27.00 0.64 1.60
CA PRO A 66 28.30 1.00 1.02
C PRO A 66 29.06 -0.15 0.40
N ASP A 67 28.85 -1.35 0.89
CA ASP A 67 29.47 -2.62 0.44
C ASP A 67 28.70 -3.31 -0.70
N GLY A 68 27.61 -2.69 -1.19
CA GLY A 68 26.73 -3.26 -2.20
C GLY A 68 25.65 -4.19 -1.64
N THR A 69 25.54 -4.37 -0.33
CA THR A 69 24.50 -5.18 0.31
C THR A 69 23.11 -4.60 0.03
N PRO A 70 22.15 -5.40 -0.49
CA PRO A 70 20.80 -4.94 -0.74
C PRO A 70 19.95 -4.91 0.54
N TYR A 71 19.13 -3.87 0.66
CA TYR A 71 18.15 -3.70 1.73
C TYR A 71 16.78 -3.31 1.14
N GLY A 72 15.71 -3.71 1.83
CA GLY A 72 14.35 -3.26 1.57
C GLY A 72 13.79 -2.46 2.73
N LEU A 73 12.97 -1.46 2.45
CA LEU A 73 12.22 -0.71 3.45
C LEU A 73 10.75 -0.69 3.06
N GLN A 74 9.90 -0.79 4.06
CA GLN A 74 8.46 -0.60 3.93
C GLN A 74 7.96 0.31 5.05
N TRP A 75 7.04 1.20 4.70
CA TRP A 75 6.24 1.97 5.64
C TRP A 75 4.82 2.09 5.12
N THR A 76 3.84 1.90 6.00
CA THR A 76 2.43 2.05 5.65
C THR A 76 1.70 2.75 6.75
N LEU A 77 0.88 3.72 6.40
CA LEU A 77 -0.14 4.28 7.27
C LEU A 77 -1.51 3.97 6.65
N PHE A 78 -2.32 3.23 7.39
CA PHE A 78 -3.71 2.95 7.05
C PHE A 78 -4.66 3.80 7.86
N ARG A 79 -5.72 4.25 7.22
CA ARG A 79 -6.89 4.79 7.87
C ARG A 79 -8.12 3.93 7.55
N SER A 80 -8.89 3.60 8.58
CA SER A 80 -10.19 2.94 8.44
C SER A 80 -11.22 3.74 9.22
N ALA A 81 -12.30 4.16 8.55
CA ALA A 81 -13.37 4.93 9.18
C ALA A 81 -14.54 4.02 9.59
N LEU A 82 -15.06 4.24 10.79
CA LEU A 82 -16.28 3.60 11.30
C LEU A 82 -17.54 4.37 10.86
N ALA A 83 -17.40 5.63 10.46
CA ALA A 83 -18.46 6.48 9.90
C ALA A 83 -17.84 7.51 8.94
N PRO A 84 -18.60 8.00 7.91
CA PRO A 84 -18.10 8.88 6.86
C PRO A 84 -18.00 10.34 7.30
N ARG A 85 -17.36 10.59 8.42
CA ARG A 85 -17.16 11.92 8.99
C ARG A 85 -15.82 12.01 9.68
N ASP A 86 -15.31 13.20 9.73
CA ASP A 86 -14.21 13.51 10.63
C ASP A 86 -14.72 13.61 12.08
N GLY A 87 -13.83 13.79 13.04
CA GLY A 87 -14.19 13.92 14.44
C GLY A 87 -12.99 14.31 15.28
N GLU A 88 -13.28 15.02 16.36
CA GLU A 88 -12.29 15.42 17.35
C GLU A 88 -12.36 14.53 18.60
N GLY A 89 -11.24 14.44 19.32
CA GLY A 89 -11.16 13.70 20.58
C GLY A 89 -11.39 12.19 20.41
N TRP A 90 -11.73 11.55 21.49
CA TRP A 90 -11.92 10.09 21.54
C TRP A 90 -13.18 9.58 20.82
N GLU A 91 -14.09 10.45 20.45
CA GLU A 91 -15.34 10.12 19.73
C GLU A 91 -15.13 10.03 18.22
N THR A 92 -13.94 10.34 17.72
CA THR A 92 -13.63 10.22 16.29
C THR A 92 -13.90 8.80 15.79
N PRO A 93 -14.52 8.65 14.61
CA PRO A 93 -14.70 7.35 13.98
C PRO A 93 -13.46 6.89 13.21
N GLN A 94 -12.37 7.64 13.24
CA GLN A 94 -11.15 7.36 12.46
C GLN A 94 -10.19 6.48 13.23
N LEU A 95 -9.86 5.31 12.66
CA LEU A 95 -8.87 4.36 13.17
C LEU A 95 -7.65 4.36 12.26
N TRP A 96 -6.48 4.26 12.88
CA TRP A 96 -5.21 4.28 12.18
C TRP A 96 -4.37 3.06 12.53
N MET A 97 -3.64 2.56 11.55
CA MET A 97 -2.71 1.44 11.71
C MET A 97 -1.44 1.75 10.92
N GLY A 98 -0.31 1.60 11.55
CA GLY A 98 1.00 1.76 10.92
C GLY A 98 1.76 0.45 10.87
N HIS A 99 2.40 0.15 9.74
CA HIS A 99 3.37 -0.92 9.60
C HIS A 99 4.70 -0.35 9.13
N ALA A 100 5.79 -0.79 9.74
CA ALA A 100 7.15 -0.48 9.32
C ALA A 100 7.98 -1.75 9.26
N ALA A 101 8.82 -1.86 8.25
CA ALA A 101 9.70 -3.01 8.10
C ALA A 101 11.04 -2.64 7.45
N VAL A 102 12.07 -3.40 7.81
CA VAL A 102 13.36 -3.45 7.13
C VAL A 102 13.69 -4.89 6.77
N THR A 103 14.03 -5.12 5.51
CA THR A 103 14.51 -6.41 5.01
C THR A 103 15.99 -6.34 4.74
N THR A 104 16.74 -7.28 5.28
CA THR A 104 18.16 -7.52 5.01
C THR A 104 18.32 -8.85 4.26
N PRO A 105 19.49 -9.19 3.75
CA PRO A 105 19.72 -10.53 3.16
C PRO A 105 19.42 -11.70 4.11
N GLY A 106 19.53 -11.49 5.43
CA GLY A 106 19.40 -12.54 6.43
C GLY A 106 18.19 -12.46 7.33
N SER A 107 17.47 -11.31 7.34
CA SER A 107 16.38 -11.08 8.29
C SER A 107 15.32 -10.13 7.75
N HIS A 108 14.15 -10.17 8.39
CA HIS A 108 13.05 -9.27 8.14
C HIS A 108 12.52 -8.75 9.48
N HIS A 109 12.76 -7.46 9.72
CA HIS A 109 12.38 -6.76 10.94
C HIS A 109 11.05 -6.05 10.71
N VAL A 110 10.11 -6.15 11.66
CA VAL A 110 8.75 -5.58 11.51
C VAL A 110 8.30 -4.91 12.79
N ALA A 111 7.49 -3.89 12.65
CA ALA A 111 6.77 -3.25 13.76
C ALA A 111 5.38 -2.81 13.32
N GLU A 112 4.45 -2.74 14.26
CA GLU A 112 3.07 -2.31 14.07
C GLU A 112 2.71 -1.24 15.10
N ARG A 113 1.85 -0.30 14.71
CA ARG A 113 1.22 0.70 15.57
C ARG A 113 -0.28 0.74 15.30
N LEU A 114 -1.06 0.94 16.36
CA LEU A 114 -2.50 1.15 16.28
C LEU A 114 -2.83 2.43 17.02
N ALA A 115 -3.62 3.29 16.41
CA ALA A 115 -3.99 4.57 16.98
C ALA A 115 -5.44 4.93 16.68
N ARG A 116 -5.99 5.78 17.54
CA ARG A 116 -7.25 6.47 17.26
C ARG A 116 -6.95 7.88 16.75
N GLY A 117 -7.71 8.33 15.77
CA GLY A 117 -7.63 9.71 15.29
C GLY A 117 -8.16 10.71 16.31
N GLY A 118 -8.18 11.99 15.97
CA GLY A 118 -8.85 13.05 16.74
C GLY A 118 -8.15 13.51 18.03
N ILE A 119 -7.14 12.80 18.50
CA ILE A 119 -6.38 13.10 19.72
C ILE A 119 -4.90 13.42 19.43
N GLY A 120 -4.52 13.55 18.15
CA GLY A 120 -3.16 13.87 17.75
C GLY A 120 -2.19 12.69 17.68
N GLN A 121 -2.62 11.46 18.04
CA GLN A 121 -1.77 10.28 18.02
C GLN A 121 -1.47 9.80 16.59
N ALA A 122 -2.40 9.96 15.66
CA ALA A 122 -2.19 9.69 14.25
C ALA A 122 -3.01 10.63 13.38
N GLY A 123 -2.55 10.87 12.17
CA GLY A 123 -3.22 11.73 11.22
C GLY A 123 -2.41 11.98 9.96
N VAL A 124 -3.01 12.77 9.06
CA VAL A 124 -2.35 13.28 7.86
C VAL A 124 -2.77 14.73 7.61
N GLN A 125 -1.79 15.57 7.33
CA GLN A 125 -1.92 16.93 6.83
C GLN A 125 -1.38 16.99 5.40
N ALA A 126 -2.13 17.67 4.50
CA ALA A 126 -1.77 17.71 3.09
C ALA A 126 -0.69 18.74 2.76
N ASP A 127 -0.69 19.90 3.45
CA ASP A 127 0.20 21.02 3.16
C ASP A 127 0.48 21.85 4.43
N PRO A 128 1.74 21.98 4.90
CA PRO A 128 2.86 21.15 4.50
C PRO A 128 2.56 19.67 4.74
N PHE A 129 3.14 18.75 3.94
CA PHE A 129 2.79 17.35 4.08
C PHE A 129 3.32 16.74 5.38
N SER A 130 2.46 16.06 6.11
CA SER A 130 2.83 15.26 7.27
C SER A 130 1.85 14.11 7.46
N ALA A 131 2.37 12.89 7.57
CA ALA A 131 1.62 11.67 7.87
C ALA A 131 2.30 10.98 9.04
N TRP A 132 1.56 10.73 10.14
CA TRP A 132 2.17 10.23 11.37
C TRP A 132 1.29 9.22 12.11
N ILE A 133 1.95 8.38 12.89
CA ILE A 133 1.37 7.51 13.91
C ILE A 133 2.37 7.34 15.05
N ASP A 134 2.01 7.76 16.26
CA ASP A 134 2.92 7.87 17.42
C ASP A 134 4.18 8.70 17.06
N ASP A 135 5.34 8.05 17.12
CA ASP A 135 6.67 8.61 16.82
C ASP A 135 7.13 8.37 15.37
N TRP A 136 6.33 7.69 14.55
CA TRP A 136 6.62 7.48 13.14
C TRP A 136 6.08 8.63 12.31
N VAL A 137 6.91 9.23 11.50
CA VAL A 137 6.53 10.42 10.73
C VAL A 137 7.12 10.36 9.33
N MET A 138 6.28 10.65 8.33
CA MET A 138 6.67 11.00 6.97
C MET A 138 6.23 12.44 6.73
N GLU A 139 7.18 13.37 6.60
CA GLU A 139 6.88 14.80 6.52
C GLU A 139 7.82 15.56 5.58
N GLY A 140 7.35 16.69 5.10
CA GLY A 140 8.17 17.61 4.28
C GLY A 140 7.43 18.89 3.94
N PRO A 141 8.14 19.86 3.35
CA PRO A 141 7.54 21.13 2.92
C PRO A 141 6.48 20.93 1.84
N ASP A 142 6.63 19.86 1.06
CA ASP A 142 5.74 19.42 -0.01
C ASP A 142 5.85 17.89 -0.17
N PHE A 143 5.09 17.34 -1.12
CA PHE A 143 5.07 15.88 -1.38
C PHE A 143 6.29 15.40 -2.20
N ASP A 144 7.11 16.29 -2.73
CA ASP A 144 8.29 15.97 -3.53
C ASP A 144 9.57 15.86 -2.69
N THR A 145 9.57 16.43 -1.48
CA THR A 145 10.71 16.41 -0.56
C THR A 145 10.25 15.97 0.82
N LEU A 146 10.50 14.71 1.16
CA LEU A 146 10.03 14.10 2.40
C LEU A 146 11.20 13.56 3.23
N ARG A 147 11.01 13.53 4.55
CA ARG A 147 11.77 12.74 5.50
C ARG A 147 10.85 11.69 6.08
N LEU A 148 11.32 10.47 6.19
CA LEU A 148 10.59 9.37 6.81
C LEU A 148 11.41 8.77 7.94
N THR A 149 10.80 8.73 9.12
CA THR A 149 11.35 8.08 10.32
C THR A 149 10.37 7.06 10.88
N ALA A 150 10.88 5.88 11.21
CA ALA A 150 10.14 4.88 11.99
C ALA A 150 11.09 3.93 12.71
N SER A 151 10.58 3.25 13.74
CA SER A 151 11.36 2.33 14.56
C SER A 151 10.54 1.14 15.05
N GLY A 152 11.21 0.03 15.26
CA GLY A 152 10.73 -1.16 15.95
C GLY A 152 11.57 -1.46 17.18
N SER A 153 11.44 -2.68 17.69
CA SER A 153 12.23 -3.14 18.83
C SER A 153 13.72 -3.33 18.52
N ASP A 154 14.04 -3.63 17.26
CA ASP A 154 15.36 -4.06 16.79
C ASP A 154 15.76 -3.42 15.46
N PHE A 155 15.06 -2.38 15.03
CA PHE A 155 15.42 -1.56 13.88
C PHE A 155 14.92 -0.14 14.01
N ALA A 156 15.55 0.78 13.31
CA ALA A 156 15.02 2.09 13.00
C ALA A 156 15.52 2.55 11.62
N TYR A 157 14.86 3.55 11.06
CA TYR A 157 15.36 4.24 9.88
C TYR A 157 15.03 5.73 9.91
N ASP A 158 15.91 6.49 9.30
CA ASP A 158 15.78 7.92 9.03
C ASP A 158 16.27 8.17 7.60
N VAL A 159 15.33 8.40 6.70
CA VAL A 159 15.61 8.51 5.28
C VAL A 159 14.99 9.77 4.69
N GLN A 160 15.69 10.34 3.73
CA GLN A 160 15.28 11.47 2.91
C GLN A 160 14.79 10.95 1.56
N LEU A 161 13.70 11.49 1.07
CA LEU A 161 13.07 11.16 -0.20
C LEU A 161 13.01 12.44 -1.04
N ARG A 162 13.50 12.37 -2.29
CA ARG A 162 13.41 13.47 -3.24
C ARG A 162 12.85 12.96 -4.55
N ALA A 163 11.70 13.50 -4.96
CA ALA A 163 11.10 13.17 -6.23
C ALA A 163 12.02 13.61 -7.40
N SER A 164 12.16 12.73 -8.39
CA SER A 164 12.93 12.97 -9.62
C SER A 164 12.06 12.82 -10.89
N GLY A 165 10.75 12.67 -10.72
CA GLY A 165 9.76 12.56 -11.78
C GLY A 165 8.37 12.88 -11.27
N PRO A 166 7.37 12.89 -12.15
CA PRO A 166 6.02 13.33 -11.82
C PRO A 166 5.23 12.28 -11.02
N LEU A 167 4.12 12.73 -10.41
CA LEU A 167 3.07 11.84 -9.92
C LEU A 167 2.43 11.07 -11.06
N VAL A 168 2.06 9.82 -10.79
CA VAL A 168 1.42 8.92 -11.76
C VAL A 168 0.02 8.56 -11.27
N ARG A 169 -0.99 8.89 -12.07
CA ARG A 169 -2.38 8.51 -11.80
C ARG A 169 -2.68 7.18 -12.47
N HIS A 170 -3.20 6.21 -11.72
CA HIS A 170 -3.49 4.88 -12.22
C HIS A 170 -4.92 4.76 -12.77
N GLY A 171 -5.14 3.80 -13.68
CA GLY A 171 -6.43 3.58 -14.31
C GLY A 171 -6.86 4.72 -15.25
N GLN A 172 -8.07 5.22 -15.08
CA GLN A 172 -8.60 6.34 -15.85
C GLN A 172 -8.34 7.64 -15.09
N ASP A 173 -7.17 8.22 -15.25
CA ASP A 173 -6.72 9.45 -14.60
C ASP A 173 -6.89 9.46 -13.06
N GLY A 174 -6.58 8.32 -12.42
CA GLY A 174 -6.72 8.13 -10.97
C GLY A 174 -7.90 7.26 -10.56
N TYR A 175 -8.89 7.05 -11.42
CA TYR A 175 -9.99 6.11 -11.16
C TYR A 175 -9.57 4.69 -11.53
N SER A 176 -9.27 3.86 -10.54
CA SER A 176 -8.72 2.51 -10.68
C SER A 176 -9.76 1.45 -10.36
N VAL A 177 -10.25 0.76 -11.40
CA VAL A 177 -11.20 -0.35 -11.25
C VAL A 177 -10.52 -1.57 -10.64
N LYS A 178 -11.18 -2.24 -9.70
CA LYS A 178 -10.68 -3.37 -8.91
C LYS A 178 -11.41 -4.69 -9.18
N SER A 179 -12.52 -4.67 -9.91
CA SER A 179 -13.25 -5.89 -10.25
C SER A 179 -14.09 -5.72 -11.49
N GLY A 180 -14.56 -6.85 -12.05
CA GLY A 180 -15.53 -6.84 -13.14
C GLY A 180 -16.91 -6.31 -12.75
N ALA A 181 -17.23 -6.23 -11.45
CA ALA A 181 -18.47 -5.66 -10.92
C ALA A 181 -18.38 -4.13 -10.72
N GLY A 182 -17.20 -3.52 -10.97
CA GLY A 182 -17.02 -2.07 -10.99
C GLY A 182 -16.55 -1.46 -9.67
N GLN A 183 -16.18 -2.26 -8.65
CA GLN A 183 -15.50 -1.71 -7.48
C GLN A 183 -14.25 -0.95 -7.93
N ALA A 184 -14.01 0.20 -7.33
CA ALA A 184 -12.92 1.09 -7.70
C ALA A 184 -12.33 1.84 -6.51
N SER A 185 -11.18 2.42 -6.72
CA SER A 185 -10.53 3.37 -5.82
C SER A 185 -10.02 4.57 -6.59
N TYR A 186 -9.74 5.67 -5.89
CA TYR A 186 -8.83 6.68 -6.38
C TYR A 186 -7.40 6.25 -6.03
N TYR A 187 -6.50 6.30 -7.02
CA TYR A 187 -5.17 5.73 -6.88
C TYR A 187 -4.15 6.50 -7.70
N TYR A 188 -3.12 7.00 -7.03
CA TYR A 188 -1.94 7.57 -7.66
C TYR A 188 -0.68 7.15 -6.91
N SER A 189 0.48 7.30 -7.56
CA SER A 189 1.79 7.02 -6.98
C SER A 189 2.78 8.13 -7.24
N GLN A 190 3.77 8.28 -6.34
CA GLN A 190 5.04 8.91 -6.63
C GLN A 190 6.11 7.81 -6.74
N PRO A 191 6.37 7.29 -7.96
CA PRO A 191 7.26 6.15 -8.14
C PRO A 191 8.73 6.53 -8.36
N PHE A 192 9.06 7.82 -8.35
CA PHE A 192 10.35 8.36 -8.73
C PHE A 192 11.10 9.01 -7.56
N PHE A 193 10.99 8.48 -6.36
CA PHE A 193 11.83 8.97 -5.27
C PHE A 193 13.24 8.42 -5.36
N ASN A 194 14.22 9.31 -5.29
CA ASN A 194 15.58 8.99 -4.84
C ASN A 194 15.59 9.01 -3.31
N LEU A 195 16.25 8.02 -2.72
CA LEU A 195 16.31 7.84 -1.27
C LEU A 195 17.76 7.85 -0.80
N SER A 196 18.02 8.50 0.33
CA SER A 196 19.27 8.38 1.09
C SER A 196 19.00 8.50 2.58
N GLY A 197 19.78 7.83 3.41
CA GLY A 197 19.60 7.88 4.85
C GLY A 197 20.36 6.81 5.60
N THR A 198 19.86 6.45 6.77
CA THR A 198 20.49 5.47 7.66
C THR A 198 19.46 4.44 8.14
N LEU A 199 19.86 3.19 8.13
CA LEU A 199 19.19 2.10 8.84
C LEU A 199 19.97 1.85 10.14
N SER A 200 19.29 1.84 11.27
CA SER A 200 19.83 1.38 12.54
C SER A 200 19.39 -0.06 12.76
N LEU A 201 20.32 -0.99 12.76
CA LEU A 201 20.11 -2.44 12.86
C LEU A 201 20.85 -2.99 14.08
N PRO A 202 20.59 -4.22 14.54
CA PRO A 202 21.28 -4.81 15.69
C PRO A 202 22.81 -4.81 15.57
N ASP A 203 23.32 -4.94 14.34
CA ASP A 203 24.76 -4.97 14.06
C ASP A 203 25.39 -3.57 13.86
N GLY A 204 24.59 -2.51 13.97
CA GLY A 204 25.02 -1.10 13.85
C GLY A 204 24.29 -0.33 12.75
N ASP A 205 24.69 0.92 12.62
CA ASP A 205 24.11 1.84 11.64
C ASP A 205 24.68 1.59 10.23
N VAL A 206 23.79 1.56 9.24
CA VAL A 206 24.13 1.36 7.83
C VAL A 206 23.63 2.56 7.03
N PRO A 207 24.53 3.37 6.46
CA PRO A 207 24.12 4.39 5.50
C PRO A 207 23.64 3.72 4.22
N VAL A 208 22.51 4.17 3.67
CA VAL A 208 21.89 3.59 2.48
C VAL A 208 21.53 4.63 1.46
N THR A 209 21.54 4.21 0.19
CA THR A 209 20.97 4.96 -0.93
C THR A 209 20.12 4.04 -1.79
N GLY A 210 19.16 4.59 -2.50
CA GLY A 210 18.29 3.77 -3.35
C GLY A 210 17.15 4.56 -3.97
N THR A 211 16.10 3.83 -4.32
CA THR A 211 14.87 4.38 -4.88
C THR A 211 13.67 3.94 -4.07
N ALA A 212 12.64 4.79 -4.03
CA ALA A 212 11.41 4.47 -3.35
C ALA A 212 10.18 4.75 -4.24
N TRP A 213 9.09 4.09 -3.88
CA TRP A 213 7.79 4.18 -4.49
C TRP A 213 6.76 4.43 -3.39
N LEU A 214 5.97 5.49 -3.52
CA LEU A 214 4.90 5.82 -2.59
C LEU A 214 3.55 5.75 -3.30
N ASP A 215 2.66 4.92 -2.79
CA ASP A 215 1.27 4.81 -3.23
C ASP A 215 0.33 5.59 -2.33
N ARG A 216 -0.64 6.22 -2.95
CA ARG A 216 -1.81 6.83 -2.31
C ARG A 216 -3.07 6.24 -2.92
N GLU A 217 -3.90 5.66 -2.08
CA GLU A 217 -5.14 5.05 -2.55
C GLU A 217 -6.23 5.18 -1.49
N TRP A 218 -7.47 5.49 -1.92
CA TRP A 218 -8.64 5.53 -1.04
C TRP A 218 -9.91 5.04 -1.74
N SER A 219 -10.77 4.42 -0.96
CA SER A 219 -12.02 3.84 -1.41
C SER A 219 -12.98 3.60 -0.25
N SER A 220 -14.25 3.34 -0.59
CA SER A 220 -15.22 2.79 0.35
C SER A 220 -15.72 1.42 -0.08
N GLN A 221 -15.31 0.95 -1.24
CA GLN A 221 -15.80 -0.30 -1.79
C GLN A 221 -14.96 -1.47 -1.27
N PRO A 222 -15.60 -2.50 -0.69
CA PRO A 222 -14.93 -3.72 -0.31
C PRO A 222 -14.41 -4.47 -1.55
N LEU A 223 -13.64 -5.51 -1.30
CA LEU A 223 -13.37 -6.52 -2.34
C LEU A 223 -14.70 -7.07 -2.86
N ALA A 224 -14.74 -7.46 -4.14
CA ALA A 224 -15.90 -8.18 -4.67
C ALA A 224 -16.12 -9.48 -3.87
N GLU A 225 -17.37 -9.96 -3.80
CA GLU A 225 -17.79 -11.06 -2.94
C GLU A 225 -16.95 -12.34 -3.14
N ASP A 226 -16.49 -12.57 -4.37
CA ASP A 226 -15.65 -13.72 -4.72
C ASP A 226 -14.14 -13.47 -4.53
N GLN A 227 -13.72 -12.24 -4.22
CA GLN A 227 -12.31 -11.88 -4.06
C GLN A 227 -11.82 -12.16 -2.64
N GLN A 228 -10.68 -12.86 -2.53
CA GLN A 228 -10.11 -13.33 -1.27
C GLN A 228 -8.80 -12.60 -0.88
N GLY A 229 -8.33 -11.69 -1.72
CA GLY A 229 -7.09 -10.96 -1.51
C GLY A 229 -6.46 -10.52 -2.83
N TRP A 230 -5.27 -9.97 -2.73
CA TRP A 230 -4.54 -9.47 -3.90
C TRP A 230 -3.04 -9.71 -3.81
N ASP A 231 -2.41 -9.68 -4.98
CA ASP A 231 -0.96 -9.56 -5.14
C ASP A 231 -0.71 -8.20 -5.82
N TRP A 232 0.17 -7.38 -5.26
CA TRP A 232 0.54 -6.08 -5.79
C TRP A 232 2.04 -6.05 -6.11
N PHE A 233 2.38 -5.34 -7.17
CA PHE A 233 3.75 -5.26 -7.67
C PHE A 233 4.08 -3.82 -8.08
N SER A 234 5.26 -3.35 -7.64
CA SER A 234 5.93 -2.18 -8.19
C SER A 234 7.31 -2.60 -8.69
N LEU A 235 7.52 -2.47 -9.98
CA LEU A 235 8.77 -2.83 -10.63
C LEU A 235 9.45 -1.59 -11.17
N SER A 236 10.76 -1.48 -10.96
CA SER A 236 11.61 -0.45 -11.57
C SER A 236 12.63 -1.16 -12.46
N PHE A 237 12.80 -0.66 -13.69
CA PHE A 237 13.69 -1.22 -14.70
C PHE A 237 14.93 -0.35 -14.88
N ASP A 238 16.01 -0.93 -15.42
CA ASP A 238 17.31 -0.26 -15.58
C ASP A 238 17.26 0.91 -16.57
N ASP A 239 16.28 0.93 -17.47
CA ASP A 239 16.04 2.03 -18.42
C ASP A 239 15.23 3.19 -17.80
N GLY A 240 14.92 3.13 -16.51
CA GLY A 240 14.14 4.11 -15.79
C GLY A 240 12.63 3.95 -15.90
N SER A 241 12.14 3.05 -16.77
CA SER A 241 10.73 2.72 -16.85
C SER A 241 10.26 1.93 -15.62
N LYS A 242 8.95 1.89 -15.40
CA LYS A 242 8.35 1.23 -14.23
C LYS A 242 7.05 0.53 -14.59
N LEU A 243 6.64 -0.41 -13.75
CA LEU A 243 5.37 -1.09 -13.88
C LEU A 243 4.71 -1.23 -12.50
N MET A 244 3.50 -0.71 -12.37
CA MET A 244 2.58 -1.08 -11.32
C MET A 244 1.64 -2.17 -11.85
N GLY A 245 1.38 -3.19 -11.04
CA GLY A 245 0.39 -4.21 -11.38
C GLY A 245 -0.23 -4.83 -10.15
N PHE A 246 -1.47 -5.27 -10.29
CA PHE A 246 -2.13 -6.05 -9.24
C PHE A 246 -2.96 -7.19 -9.82
N VAL A 247 -3.10 -8.24 -9.03
CA VAL A 247 -3.98 -9.38 -9.26
C VAL A 247 -4.92 -9.49 -8.06
N LEU A 248 -6.19 -9.22 -8.24
CA LEU A 248 -7.21 -9.48 -7.24
C LEU A 248 -7.71 -10.91 -7.42
N ARG A 249 -7.44 -11.73 -6.42
CA ARG A 249 -7.69 -13.18 -6.46
C ARG A 249 -9.14 -13.49 -6.12
N GLY A 250 -9.83 -14.16 -7.04
CA GLY A 250 -11.22 -14.54 -6.87
C GLY A 250 -11.55 -15.83 -7.62
N ALA A 251 -12.84 -16.08 -7.84
CA ALA A 251 -13.29 -17.17 -8.72
C ALA A 251 -12.73 -17.03 -10.13
N SER A 252 -12.61 -15.79 -10.60
CA SER A 252 -11.75 -15.40 -11.71
C SER A 252 -10.88 -14.22 -11.26
N ASP A 253 -9.57 -14.33 -11.45
CA ASP A 253 -8.64 -13.27 -11.08
C ASP A 253 -8.92 -12.01 -11.92
N TYR A 254 -8.98 -10.85 -11.26
CA TYR A 254 -9.02 -9.55 -11.92
C TYR A 254 -7.63 -8.93 -11.90
N THR A 255 -7.12 -8.55 -13.07
CA THR A 255 -5.77 -7.99 -13.21
C THR A 255 -5.83 -6.60 -13.81
N SER A 256 -4.99 -5.71 -13.32
CA SER A 256 -4.77 -4.39 -13.91
C SER A 256 -3.31 -4.00 -13.76
N ALA A 257 -2.83 -3.16 -14.66
CA ALA A 257 -1.46 -2.66 -14.61
C ALA A 257 -1.37 -1.26 -15.20
N THR A 258 -0.29 -0.56 -14.84
CA THR A 258 0.11 0.70 -15.46
C THR A 258 1.59 0.61 -15.81
N TRP A 259 1.91 0.71 -17.09
CA TRP A 259 3.27 0.95 -17.55
C TRP A 259 3.58 2.44 -17.41
N ILE A 260 4.76 2.75 -16.93
CA ILE A 260 5.22 4.10 -16.70
C ILE A 260 6.56 4.25 -17.41
N ALA A 261 6.60 5.09 -18.44
CA ALA A 261 7.84 5.41 -19.13
C ALA A 261 8.80 6.19 -18.21
N ALA A 262 10.07 6.24 -18.55
CA ALA A 262 11.10 6.92 -17.74
C ALA A 262 10.82 8.43 -17.54
N ASP A 263 10.08 9.07 -18.44
CA ASP A 263 9.61 10.44 -18.32
C ASP A 263 8.32 10.61 -17.51
N GLY A 264 7.76 9.51 -16.97
CA GLY A 264 6.53 9.48 -16.17
C GLY A 264 5.25 9.33 -16.98
N GLN A 265 5.31 9.22 -18.32
CA GLN A 265 4.10 8.98 -19.11
C GLN A 265 3.50 7.60 -18.76
N ALA A 266 2.25 7.61 -18.28
CA ALA A 266 1.55 6.42 -17.88
C ALA A 266 0.69 5.83 -19.00
N THR A 267 0.73 4.52 -19.13
CA THR A 267 -0.15 3.75 -20.03
C THR A 267 -0.89 2.69 -19.24
N PRO A 268 -2.18 2.88 -18.93
CA PRO A 268 -2.96 1.92 -18.17
C PRO A 268 -3.36 0.71 -19.02
N PHE A 269 -3.37 -0.46 -18.39
CA PHE A 269 -3.90 -1.72 -18.94
C PHE A 269 -5.06 -2.18 -18.07
N PRO A 270 -6.32 -1.83 -18.39
CA PRO A 270 -7.48 -2.07 -17.54
C PRO A 270 -7.85 -3.55 -17.38
N MET A 271 -7.36 -4.40 -18.26
CA MET A 271 -7.37 -5.85 -18.11
C MET A 271 -6.03 -6.35 -18.68
N ALA A 272 -5.01 -6.35 -17.83
CA ALA A 272 -3.75 -6.97 -18.22
C ALA A 272 -4.02 -8.46 -18.53
N PRO A 273 -3.57 -8.97 -19.70
CA PRO A 273 -3.61 -10.41 -19.94
C PRO A 273 -2.94 -11.07 -18.76
N SER A 274 -3.56 -12.12 -18.19
CA SER A 274 -3.14 -12.80 -16.97
C SER A 274 -1.61 -12.87 -16.91
N LEU A 275 -1.00 -11.97 -16.14
CA LEU A 275 0.44 -12.03 -15.88
C LEU A 275 0.65 -13.36 -15.18
N PRO A 276 1.32 -14.35 -15.79
CA PRO A 276 1.47 -15.64 -15.14
C PRO A 276 2.16 -15.39 -13.82
N ARG A 277 1.51 -15.75 -12.70
CA ARG A 277 2.04 -15.61 -11.31
C ARG A 277 3.52 -15.98 -11.20
N ARG A 278 4.00 -16.89 -12.07
CA ARG A 278 5.39 -17.32 -12.16
C ARG A 278 6.35 -16.30 -12.77
N CYS A 279 5.89 -15.34 -13.58
CA CYS A 279 6.78 -14.32 -14.16
C CYS A 279 7.01 -13.13 -13.23
N LEU A 280 6.07 -12.82 -12.32
CA LEU A 280 6.19 -11.72 -11.37
C LEU A 280 7.01 -12.09 -10.11
N VAL A 281 7.01 -13.37 -9.73
CA VAL A 281 7.73 -13.86 -8.54
C VAL A 281 9.22 -14.14 -8.81
N THR A 282 9.67 -14.10 -10.06
CA THR A 282 11.06 -14.44 -10.43
C THR A 282 11.86 -13.33 -11.12
N ALA A 283 11.45 -12.06 -10.96
CA ALA A 283 12.29 -10.92 -11.32
C ALA A 283 13.40 -10.76 -10.25
N TRP A 284 14.53 -11.43 -10.44
CA TRP A 284 15.74 -11.29 -9.63
C TRP A 284 16.54 -10.03 -10.03
N PRO A 285 17.49 -9.57 -9.18
CA PRO A 285 18.25 -8.34 -9.37
C PRO A 285 19.05 -8.21 -10.67
N ASP A 286 19.18 -9.29 -11.44
CA ASP A 286 19.93 -9.32 -12.71
C ASP A 286 19.04 -9.14 -13.97
N GLY A 287 17.76 -8.75 -13.81
CA GLY A 287 16.84 -8.50 -14.94
C GLY A 287 16.55 -9.73 -15.81
N LYS A 288 16.96 -10.93 -15.39
CA LYS A 288 16.81 -12.16 -16.18
C LYS A 288 15.73 -13.05 -15.61
N CYS A 289 14.62 -13.17 -16.33
CA CYS A 289 13.61 -14.19 -16.06
C CYS A 289 14.23 -15.60 -16.20
N ARG A 290 14.53 -16.29 -15.09
CA ARG A 290 15.00 -17.69 -15.12
C ARG A 290 13.82 -18.62 -15.30
N ARG A 291 13.90 -19.47 -16.32
CA ARG A 291 12.93 -20.53 -16.59
C ARG A 291 13.02 -21.62 -15.53
N HIS A 292 11.94 -21.85 -14.79
CA HIS A 292 11.70 -23.13 -14.13
C HIS A 292 10.45 -23.75 -14.78
N GLY A 293 10.68 -24.77 -15.62
CA GLY A 293 9.63 -25.56 -16.24
C GLY A 293 9.09 -25.03 -17.56
N ARG A 294 8.67 -25.92 -18.45
CA ARG A 294 8.33 -25.77 -19.87
C ARG A 294 7.18 -24.84 -20.21
N SER A 295 7.24 -23.58 -19.88
CA SER A 295 6.36 -22.56 -20.47
C SER A 295 7.18 -21.30 -20.73
N ALA A 296 7.34 -21.00 -22.01
CA ALA A 296 8.05 -19.82 -22.48
C ALA A 296 7.32 -18.56 -22.01
N CYS A 297 8.01 -17.69 -21.29
CA CYS A 297 7.63 -16.29 -21.16
C CYS A 297 7.58 -15.74 -22.61
N PRO A 298 6.46 -15.25 -23.12
CA PRO A 298 6.40 -14.76 -24.49
C PRO A 298 7.26 -13.52 -24.62
N ARG A 299 8.32 -13.60 -25.42
CA ARG A 299 9.24 -12.48 -25.74
C ARG A 299 8.57 -11.33 -26.53
N ARG A 300 7.25 -11.23 -26.58
CA ARG A 300 6.52 -10.33 -27.48
C ARG A 300 5.33 -9.61 -26.86
N VAL A 301 5.33 -9.34 -25.57
CA VAL A 301 4.23 -8.54 -24.97
C VAL A 301 4.62 -7.08 -24.77
N TRP A 302 5.90 -6.73 -24.98
CA TRP A 302 6.38 -5.37 -24.76
C TRP A 302 7.15 -4.85 -25.99
N ARG A 303 6.44 -4.46 -27.04
CA ARG A 303 6.81 -3.48 -28.05
C ARG A 303 5.66 -2.51 -28.24
#